data_36aa5f47e50acfbc06dc8864b28dbc91
#
_entry.id   36aa5f47e50acfbc06dc8864b28dbc91
#
_cell.length_a   1.000
_cell.length_b   1.000
_cell.length_c   1.000
_cell.angle_alpha   90.00
_cell.angle_beta   90.00
_cell.angle_gamma   90.00
#
_symmetry.space_group_name_H-M   'P 1'
#
loop_
_entity.id
_entity.type
_entity.pdbx_description
1 polymer ?
#
loop_
_entity_poly.entity_id
_entity_poly.type
_entity_poly.pdbx_seq_one_letter_code
_entity_poly.pdbx_strand_id
1 'polypeptide(L)'
;MKLGIHAGPQDLSMEELKRLWSIGDSKGFHWVSVWDHFYANPLSSRDNPCFEGVSAMSGLAAMTKNVRVGCLVFCALFRNPGLLAKAGVTIDHLSGGRADIGIGAGWFEEEFREFGYGFPPLGERFAQLEEALELISALWKAQPIENKGRFYDLRGAVCSPQPLGLKLWIGGRGKDKTPRLAAKFADGFNMPYVSPELAGDRLQRVQRACDEIGRDFSEIDSSVNLGFYMNSDRKPDIAAEGSLTGGTQEAIDMIGKFRDVGIKGINIA
;
A
#
# COMPACT_ATOMS: atom_id res chain seq x y z
N MET A 1 15.60 -8.55 -7.16
CA MET A 1 14.39 -7.75 -7.37
C MET A 1 13.18 -8.63 -7.12
N LYS A 2 12.28 -8.23 -6.21
CA LYS A 2 11.01 -8.92 -5.96
C LYS A 2 9.97 -8.44 -6.99
N LEU A 3 9.13 -9.34 -7.50
CA LEU A 3 8.05 -8.97 -8.42
C LEU A 3 6.70 -9.24 -7.77
N GLY A 4 5.75 -8.32 -7.94
CA GLY A 4 4.39 -8.43 -7.46
C GLY A 4 3.35 -8.06 -8.52
N ILE A 5 2.11 -8.41 -8.26
CA ILE A 5 0.93 -7.96 -9.01
C ILE A 5 0.19 -6.98 -8.11
N HIS A 6 -0.10 -5.79 -8.65
CA HIS A 6 -0.91 -4.77 -8.00
C HIS A 6 -2.23 -4.61 -8.76
N ALA A 7 -3.11 -5.58 -8.57
CA ALA A 7 -4.41 -5.58 -9.21
C ALA A 7 -5.44 -4.94 -8.29
N GLY A 8 -5.83 -3.71 -8.60
CA GLY A 8 -6.94 -3.07 -7.92
C GLY A 8 -8.23 -3.88 -8.05
N PRO A 9 -9.09 -3.86 -7.05
CA PRO A 9 -10.36 -4.55 -7.11
C PRO A 9 -11.39 -3.81 -7.97
N GLN A 10 -10.96 -3.30 -9.12
CA GLN A 10 -11.75 -2.48 -10.05
C GLN A 10 -11.61 -2.96 -11.49
N ASP A 11 -12.56 -2.55 -12.33
CA ASP A 11 -12.60 -2.82 -13.78
C ASP A 11 -12.63 -4.31 -14.17
N LEU A 12 -12.76 -5.18 -13.21
CA LEU A 12 -12.75 -6.63 -13.35
C LEU A 12 -13.94 -7.25 -12.63
N SER A 13 -14.40 -8.37 -13.13
CA SER A 13 -15.30 -9.23 -12.38
C SER A 13 -14.57 -9.92 -11.22
N MET A 14 -15.29 -10.39 -10.23
CA MET A 14 -14.70 -11.15 -9.12
C MET A 14 -13.98 -12.43 -9.59
N GLU A 15 -14.46 -13.06 -10.66
CA GLU A 15 -13.82 -14.26 -11.23
C GLU A 15 -12.47 -13.93 -11.88
N GLU A 16 -12.37 -12.80 -12.57
CA GLU A 16 -11.10 -12.33 -13.14
C GLU A 16 -10.09 -11.97 -12.05
N LEU A 17 -10.53 -11.28 -10.98
CA LEU A 17 -9.69 -11.02 -9.81
C LEU A 17 -9.15 -12.31 -9.17
N LYS A 18 -10.01 -13.29 -8.92
CA LYS A 18 -9.61 -14.60 -8.38
C LYS A 18 -8.59 -15.29 -9.28
N ARG A 19 -8.77 -15.19 -10.60
CA ARG A 19 -7.82 -15.73 -11.57
C ARG A 19 -6.45 -15.04 -11.47
N LEU A 20 -6.40 -13.72 -11.37
CA LEU A 20 -5.16 -12.97 -11.16
C LEU A 20 -4.47 -13.35 -9.86
N TRP A 21 -5.22 -13.48 -8.77
CA TRP A 21 -4.69 -13.91 -7.48
C TRP A 21 -4.07 -15.32 -7.56
N SER A 22 -4.75 -16.24 -8.24
CA SER A 22 -4.25 -17.59 -8.47
C SER A 22 -2.97 -17.61 -9.33
N ILE A 23 -2.88 -16.75 -10.35
CA ILE A 23 -1.67 -16.58 -11.16
C ILE A 23 -0.53 -16.07 -10.28
N GLY A 24 -0.77 -15.02 -9.48
CA GLY A 24 0.21 -14.49 -8.55
C GLY A 24 0.74 -15.56 -7.60
N ASP A 25 -0.16 -16.34 -7.00
CA ASP A 25 0.18 -17.36 -6.02
C ASP A 25 0.93 -18.56 -6.62
N SER A 26 0.64 -18.94 -7.88
CA SER A 26 1.20 -20.14 -8.53
C SER A 26 2.44 -19.88 -9.38
N LYS A 27 2.69 -18.64 -9.79
CA LYS A 27 3.76 -18.30 -10.75
C LYS A 27 5.00 -17.67 -10.13
N GLY A 28 5.14 -17.73 -8.80
CA GLY A 28 6.35 -17.29 -8.10
C GLY A 28 6.45 -15.78 -7.91
N PHE A 29 5.36 -15.04 -7.99
CA PHE A 29 5.33 -13.66 -7.57
C PHE A 29 5.55 -13.55 -6.05
N HIS A 30 6.13 -12.44 -5.62
CA HIS A 30 6.37 -12.19 -4.20
C HIS A 30 5.14 -11.58 -3.51
N TRP A 31 4.42 -10.69 -4.21
CA TRP A 31 3.21 -10.04 -3.72
C TRP A 31 2.04 -10.16 -4.68
N VAL A 32 0.84 -10.16 -4.11
CA VAL A 32 -0.38 -9.72 -4.77
C VAL A 32 -1.03 -8.69 -3.86
N SER A 33 -1.36 -7.53 -4.42
CA SER A 33 -1.96 -6.44 -3.64
C SER A 33 -3.16 -5.83 -4.33
N VAL A 34 -4.07 -5.31 -3.51
CA VAL A 34 -5.24 -4.52 -3.89
C VAL A 34 -5.02 -3.05 -3.51
N TRP A 35 -6.01 -2.20 -3.77
CA TRP A 35 -6.08 -0.83 -3.25
C TRP A 35 -7.45 -0.52 -2.65
N ASP A 36 -7.60 0.68 -2.09
CA ASP A 36 -8.73 1.07 -1.28
C ASP A 36 -9.44 2.31 -1.87
N HIS A 37 -10.22 2.07 -2.92
CA HIS A 37 -11.08 3.05 -3.56
C HIS A 37 -12.53 2.60 -3.52
N PHE A 38 -13.48 3.54 -3.56
CA PHE A 38 -14.91 3.27 -3.65
C PHE A 38 -15.41 3.26 -5.08
N TYR A 39 -14.69 3.94 -5.97
CA TYR A 39 -14.91 3.93 -7.41
C TYR A 39 -13.70 3.37 -8.13
N ALA A 40 -13.91 2.87 -9.34
CA ALA A 40 -12.84 2.75 -10.29
C ALA A 40 -12.14 4.12 -10.37
N ASN A 41 -10.83 4.16 -10.15
CA ASN A 41 -10.12 5.44 -9.98
C ASN A 41 -10.24 6.31 -11.25
N PRO A 42 -9.86 7.61 -11.24
CA PRO A 42 -10.20 8.57 -12.29
C PRO A 42 -9.67 8.23 -13.70
N LEU A 43 -8.90 7.15 -13.86
CA LEU A 43 -8.48 6.64 -15.17
C LEU A 43 -9.51 5.67 -15.78
N SER A 44 -10.61 5.40 -15.09
CA SER A 44 -11.68 4.50 -15.52
C SER A 44 -13.06 5.09 -15.28
N SER A 45 -14.11 4.40 -15.75
CA SER A 45 -15.49 4.86 -15.56
C SER A 45 -15.97 4.59 -14.13
N ARG A 46 -16.70 5.53 -13.54
CA ARG A 46 -17.35 5.40 -12.23
C ARG A 46 -18.39 4.27 -12.17
N ASP A 47 -18.94 3.91 -13.33
CA ASP A 47 -19.94 2.83 -13.44
C ASP A 47 -19.29 1.44 -13.48
N ASN A 48 -17.98 1.38 -13.59
CA ASN A 48 -17.25 0.12 -13.57
C ASN A 48 -17.21 -0.49 -12.16
N PRO A 49 -17.17 -1.83 -12.05
CA PRO A 49 -17.04 -2.50 -10.76
C PRO A 49 -15.85 -1.99 -9.98
N CYS A 50 -16.05 -1.75 -8.68
CA CYS A 50 -14.98 -1.49 -7.71
C CYS A 50 -15.36 -2.14 -6.39
N PHE A 51 -14.60 -3.15 -5.96
CA PHE A 51 -14.88 -3.89 -4.73
C PHE A 51 -14.12 -3.26 -3.55
N GLU A 52 -14.70 -3.34 -2.37
CA GLU A 52 -14.15 -2.75 -1.13
C GLU A 52 -12.83 -3.42 -0.73
N GLY A 53 -11.83 -2.60 -0.37
CA GLY A 53 -10.45 -3.02 -0.22
C GLY A 53 -10.18 -4.03 0.90
N VAL A 54 -10.81 -3.88 2.08
CA VAL A 54 -10.62 -4.83 3.22
C VAL A 54 -11.23 -6.18 2.88
N SER A 55 -12.44 -6.18 2.31
CA SER A 55 -13.15 -7.40 1.92
C SER A 55 -12.41 -8.14 0.80
N ALA A 56 -11.93 -7.41 -0.22
CA ALA A 56 -11.15 -7.98 -1.30
C ALA A 56 -9.82 -8.57 -0.80
N MET A 57 -9.08 -7.86 0.06
CA MET A 57 -7.84 -8.34 0.65
C MET A 57 -8.07 -9.57 1.55
N SER A 58 -9.18 -9.64 2.27
CA SER A 58 -9.55 -10.82 3.06
C SER A 58 -9.78 -12.04 2.18
N GLY A 59 -10.49 -11.86 1.05
CA GLY A 59 -10.69 -12.92 0.04
C GLY A 59 -9.37 -13.39 -0.56
N LEU A 60 -8.49 -12.45 -0.97
CA LEU A 60 -7.15 -12.73 -1.46
C LEU A 60 -6.33 -13.55 -0.44
N ALA A 61 -6.35 -13.16 0.84
CA ALA A 61 -5.63 -13.84 1.91
C ALA A 61 -6.10 -15.30 2.09
N ALA A 62 -7.41 -15.54 2.06
CA ALA A 62 -7.99 -16.86 2.23
C ALA A 62 -7.79 -17.79 1.02
N MET A 63 -7.66 -17.23 -0.19
CA MET A 63 -7.53 -17.99 -1.43
C MET A 63 -6.10 -18.30 -1.86
N THR A 64 -5.09 -17.65 -1.26
CA THR A 64 -3.67 -17.81 -1.61
C THR A 64 -2.89 -18.49 -0.49
N LYS A 65 -1.75 -19.10 -0.83
CA LYS A 65 -0.92 -19.89 0.11
C LYS A 65 0.55 -19.44 0.15
N ASN A 66 1.06 -18.87 -0.93
CA ASN A 66 2.50 -18.64 -1.12
C ASN A 66 2.86 -17.15 -1.12
N VAL A 67 2.11 -16.33 -1.86
CA VAL A 67 2.38 -14.89 -1.99
C VAL A 67 2.09 -14.13 -0.71
N ARG A 68 2.83 -13.06 -0.46
CA ARG A 68 2.39 -12.03 0.48
C ARG A 68 1.18 -11.31 -0.09
N VAL A 69 0.25 -10.96 0.76
CA VAL A 69 -1.01 -10.31 0.38
C VAL A 69 -1.06 -8.91 0.95
N GLY A 70 -1.42 -7.91 0.16
CA GLY A 70 -1.34 -6.54 0.61
C GLY A 70 -2.46 -5.62 0.11
N CYS A 71 -2.55 -4.47 0.75
CA CYS A 71 -3.23 -3.30 0.22
C CYS A 71 -2.22 -2.15 0.12
N LEU A 72 -2.05 -1.61 -1.06
CA LEU A 72 -1.15 -0.50 -1.32
C LEU A 72 -1.91 0.66 -1.98
N VAL A 73 -2.61 1.52 -1.20
CA VAL A 73 -2.64 1.51 0.26
C VAL A 73 -4.05 1.73 0.77
N PHE A 74 -4.35 1.38 2.01
CA PHE A 74 -5.58 1.80 2.68
C PHE A 74 -5.56 3.32 2.95
N CYS A 75 -6.72 3.96 2.80
CA CYS A 75 -6.89 5.35 3.22
C CYS A 75 -7.14 5.42 4.73
N ALA A 76 -6.25 6.09 5.46
CA ALA A 76 -6.36 6.25 6.92
C ALA A 76 -7.67 6.92 7.37
N LEU A 77 -8.26 7.76 6.50
CA LEU A 77 -9.45 8.55 6.84
C LEU A 77 -10.77 7.82 6.60
N PHE A 78 -10.76 6.69 5.91
CA PHE A 78 -12.00 5.93 5.63
C PHE A 78 -12.44 5.06 6.80
N ARG A 79 -11.56 4.82 7.80
CA ARG A 79 -11.84 3.89 8.90
C ARG A 79 -11.24 4.36 10.22
N ASN A 80 -11.87 3.96 11.32
CA ASN A 80 -11.25 4.07 12.63
C ASN A 80 -9.97 3.22 12.68
N PRO A 81 -8.83 3.73 13.20
CA PRO A 81 -7.57 2.99 13.24
C PRO A 81 -7.65 1.69 14.04
N GLY A 82 -8.47 1.63 15.09
CA GLY A 82 -8.72 0.40 15.84
C GLY A 82 -9.39 -0.67 14.99
N LEU A 83 -10.36 -0.29 14.14
CA LEU A 83 -10.98 -1.21 13.19
C LEU A 83 -9.97 -1.71 12.15
N LEU A 84 -9.17 -0.80 11.58
CA LEU A 84 -8.15 -1.18 10.59
C LEU A 84 -7.08 -2.08 11.20
N ALA A 85 -6.64 -1.81 12.44
CA ALA A 85 -5.71 -2.66 13.17
C ALA A 85 -6.26 -4.08 13.36
N LYS A 86 -7.53 -4.21 13.77
CA LYS A 86 -8.21 -5.51 13.93
C LYS A 86 -8.40 -6.24 12.60
N ALA A 87 -8.79 -5.54 11.55
CA ALA A 87 -8.93 -6.10 10.20
C ALA A 87 -7.57 -6.63 9.71
N GLY A 88 -6.50 -5.85 9.86
CA GLY A 88 -5.14 -6.25 9.49
C GLY A 88 -4.70 -7.54 10.17
N VAL A 89 -4.91 -7.66 11.48
CA VAL A 89 -4.61 -8.89 12.23
C VAL A 89 -5.46 -10.09 11.74
N THR A 90 -6.74 -9.86 11.47
CA THR A 90 -7.61 -10.92 10.94
C THR A 90 -7.11 -11.44 9.59
N ILE A 91 -6.75 -10.52 8.68
CA ILE A 91 -6.19 -10.85 7.36
C ILE A 91 -4.84 -11.56 7.50
N ASP A 92 -4.02 -11.14 8.47
CA ASP A 92 -2.73 -11.78 8.74
C ASP A 92 -2.91 -13.23 9.19
N HIS A 93 -3.85 -13.50 10.09
CA HIS A 93 -4.20 -14.87 10.49
C HIS A 93 -4.80 -15.69 9.35
N LEU A 94 -5.70 -15.12 8.53
CA LEU A 94 -6.25 -15.77 7.34
C LEU A 94 -5.16 -16.18 6.34
N SER A 95 -4.13 -15.35 6.20
CA SER A 95 -3.01 -15.61 5.30
C SER A 95 -1.90 -16.47 5.93
N GLY A 96 -1.92 -16.74 7.24
CA GLY A 96 -0.83 -17.42 7.95
C GLY A 96 0.44 -16.58 8.07
N GLY A 97 0.31 -15.28 8.36
CA GLY A 97 1.44 -14.36 8.60
C GLY A 97 2.00 -13.71 7.33
N ARG A 98 1.22 -13.66 6.23
CA ARG A 98 1.67 -13.10 4.93
C ARG A 98 1.09 -11.72 4.60
N ALA A 99 0.41 -11.04 5.53
CA ALA A 99 -0.25 -9.78 5.27
C ALA A 99 0.70 -8.57 5.30
N ASP A 100 0.46 -7.64 4.38
CA ASP A 100 1.12 -6.33 4.28
C ASP A 100 0.06 -5.23 4.25
N ILE A 101 -0.05 -4.46 5.33
CA ILE A 101 -1.01 -3.36 5.46
C ILE A 101 -0.33 -2.04 5.10
N GLY A 102 -0.58 -1.57 3.89
CA GLY A 102 -0.15 -0.23 3.49
C GLY A 102 -1.17 0.82 3.89
N ILE A 103 -0.70 1.98 4.35
CA ILE A 103 -1.57 3.09 4.77
C ILE A 103 -1.08 4.40 4.15
N GLY A 104 -2.03 5.25 3.73
CA GLY A 104 -1.79 6.57 3.15
C GLY A 104 -2.81 7.61 3.57
N ALA A 105 -2.53 8.88 3.26
CA ALA A 105 -3.34 10.03 3.67
C ALA A 105 -4.61 10.27 2.83
N GLY A 106 -4.86 9.45 1.81
CA GLY A 106 -5.94 9.69 0.85
C GLY A 106 -5.63 10.84 -0.13
N TRP A 107 -6.24 10.82 -1.29
CA TRP A 107 -5.99 11.82 -2.33
C TRP A 107 -7.20 12.14 -3.23
N PHE A 108 -8.11 11.19 -3.45
CA PHE A 108 -9.22 11.33 -4.37
C PHE A 108 -10.43 11.98 -3.69
N GLU A 109 -10.48 13.32 -3.70
CA GLU A 109 -11.47 14.14 -2.98
C GLU A 109 -12.91 13.78 -3.30
N GLU A 110 -13.21 13.39 -4.55
CA GLU A 110 -14.57 13.07 -4.99
C GLU A 110 -15.16 11.90 -4.20
N GLU A 111 -14.38 10.84 -3.95
CA GLU A 111 -14.81 9.71 -3.12
C GLU A 111 -15.17 10.16 -1.70
N PHE A 112 -14.32 10.99 -1.10
CA PHE A 112 -14.57 11.51 0.24
C PHE A 112 -15.90 12.25 0.32
N ARG A 113 -16.11 13.18 -0.61
CA ARG A 113 -17.31 14.01 -0.63
C ARG A 113 -18.58 13.19 -0.84
N GLU A 114 -18.55 12.26 -1.78
CA GLU A 114 -19.77 11.52 -2.19
C GLU A 114 -20.17 10.42 -1.23
N PHE A 115 -19.19 9.79 -0.57
CA PHE A 115 -19.47 8.82 0.50
C PHE A 115 -19.59 9.47 1.89
N GLY A 116 -19.65 10.81 1.96
CA GLY A 116 -19.89 11.53 3.21
C GLY A 116 -18.70 11.62 4.15
N TYR A 117 -17.49 11.35 3.67
CA TYR A 117 -16.27 11.57 4.44
C TYR A 117 -15.81 13.03 4.33
N GLY A 118 -15.23 13.56 5.39
CA GLY A 118 -14.55 14.85 5.34
C GLY A 118 -13.25 14.77 4.54
N PHE A 119 -12.98 15.81 3.73
CA PHE A 119 -11.70 15.95 3.03
C PHE A 119 -10.94 17.16 3.56
N PRO A 120 -10.29 17.07 4.73
CA PRO A 120 -9.57 18.17 5.31
C PRO A 120 -8.31 18.53 4.49
N PRO A 121 -7.73 19.71 4.72
CA PRO A 121 -6.48 20.11 4.07
C PRO A 121 -5.38 19.07 4.24
N LEU A 122 -4.46 18.98 3.28
CA LEU A 122 -3.41 17.95 3.24
C LEU A 122 -2.61 17.86 4.55
N GLY A 123 -2.33 19.01 5.19
CA GLY A 123 -1.63 19.05 6.47
C GLY A 123 -2.36 18.32 7.60
N GLU A 124 -3.67 18.44 7.63
CA GLU A 124 -4.53 17.79 8.62
C GLU A 124 -4.70 16.29 8.31
N ARG A 125 -4.86 15.91 7.04
CA ARG A 125 -4.86 14.49 6.62
C ARG A 125 -3.59 13.76 7.04
N PHE A 126 -2.43 14.41 6.93
CA PHE A 126 -1.17 13.85 7.42
C PHE A 126 -1.08 13.77 8.94
N ALA A 127 -1.63 14.74 9.67
CA ALA A 127 -1.68 14.68 11.13
C ALA A 127 -2.60 13.53 11.60
N GLN A 128 -3.73 13.35 10.92
CA GLN A 128 -4.64 12.23 11.18
C GLN A 128 -4.03 10.88 10.82
N LEU A 129 -3.29 10.79 9.70
CA LEU A 129 -2.53 9.60 9.33
C LEU A 129 -1.48 9.26 10.39
N GLU A 130 -0.71 10.25 10.87
CA GLU A 130 0.33 10.01 11.89
C GLU A 130 -0.27 9.47 13.18
N GLU A 131 -1.35 10.07 13.70
CA GLU A 131 -2.05 9.58 14.87
C GLU A 131 -2.63 8.16 14.66
N ALA A 132 -3.16 7.88 13.48
CA ALA A 132 -3.64 6.53 13.14
C ALA A 132 -2.50 5.49 13.13
N LEU A 133 -1.33 5.84 12.59
CA LEU A 133 -0.16 4.96 12.57
C LEU A 133 0.38 4.68 13.98
N GLU A 134 0.40 5.69 14.86
CA GLU A 134 0.77 5.52 16.27
C GLU A 134 -0.15 4.52 16.97
N LEU A 135 -1.45 4.67 16.79
CA LEU A 135 -2.46 3.81 17.40
C LEU A 135 -2.41 2.39 16.85
N ILE A 136 -2.31 2.20 15.53
CA ILE A 136 -2.21 0.88 14.89
C ILE A 136 -0.95 0.16 15.38
N SER A 137 0.20 0.83 15.35
CA SER A 137 1.47 0.26 15.80
C SER A 137 1.45 -0.12 17.28
N ALA A 138 0.77 0.67 18.11
CA ALA A 138 0.63 0.39 19.54
C ALA A 138 -0.35 -0.78 19.79
N LEU A 139 -1.49 -0.83 19.08
CA LEU A 139 -2.47 -1.93 19.20
C LEU A 139 -1.87 -3.30 18.84
N TRP A 140 -0.90 -3.34 17.94
CA TRP A 140 -0.22 -4.60 17.58
C TRP A 140 0.83 -5.06 18.62
N LYS A 141 0.99 -4.36 19.75
CA LYS A 141 1.96 -4.71 20.82
C LYS A 141 1.33 -5.35 22.08
N ALA A 142 0.10 -5.87 22.00
CA ALA A 142 -0.60 -6.60 23.08
C ALA A 142 -0.85 -5.84 24.39
N GLN A 143 -0.70 -4.54 24.42
CA GLN A 143 -0.95 -3.74 25.62
C GLN A 143 -2.27 -2.95 25.49
N PRO A 144 -3.02 -2.76 26.58
CA PRO A 144 -4.15 -1.82 26.57
C PRO A 144 -3.68 -0.41 26.23
N ILE A 145 -4.45 0.25 25.34
CA ILE A 145 -4.12 1.60 24.89
C ILE A 145 -5.16 2.58 25.39
N GLU A 146 -4.66 3.58 26.11
CA GLU A 146 -5.37 4.81 26.43
C GLU A 146 -4.85 5.90 25.52
N ASN A 147 -5.72 6.49 24.72
CA ASN A 147 -5.37 7.63 23.87
C ASN A 147 -6.50 8.65 23.85
N LYS A 148 -6.20 9.85 24.25
CA LYS A 148 -7.06 11.02 24.05
C LYS A 148 -6.36 11.96 23.08
N GLY A 149 -6.40 11.58 21.81
CA GLY A 149 -5.73 12.31 20.76
C GLY A 149 -6.56 13.46 20.18
N ARG A 150 -6.04 14.04 19.12
CA ARG A 150 -6.76 15.09 18.37
C ARG A 150 -7.91 14.53 17.54
N PHE A 151 -7.73 13.34 16.97
CA PHE A 151 -8.67 12.73 16.03
C PHE A 151 -9.33 11.47 16.58
N TYR A 152 -8.67 10.77 17.51
CA TYR A 152 -9.14 9.49 18.01
C TYR A 152 -9.06 9.42 19.55
N ASP A 153 -10.10 8.84 20.15
CA ASP A 153 -10.20 8.60 21.58
C ASP A 153 -10.38 7.09 21.81
N LEU A 154 -9.34 6.43 22.33
CA LEU A 154 -9.32 5.00 22.67
C LEU A 154 -9.22 4.85 24.20
N ARG A 155 -10.04 3.98 24.78
CA ARG A 155 -10.13 3.80 26.24
C ARG A 155 -9.94 2.33 26.59
N GLY A 156 -8.72 1.93 26.93
CA GLY A 156 -8.38 0.56 27.27
C GLY A 156 -8.49 -0.41 26.10
N ALA A 157 -8.30 0.07 24.86
CA ALA A 157 -8.43 -0.76 23.67
C ALA A 157 -7.33 -1.80 23.58
N VAL A 158 -7.69 -3.05 23.31
CA VAL A 158 -6.76 -4.19 23.15
C VAL A 158 -6.99 -4.85 21.79
N CYS A 159 -5.92 -5.14 21.08
CA CYS A 159 -5.95 -5.95 19.87
C CYS A 159 -5.51 -7.39 20.20
N SER A 160 -6.46 -8.31 20.25
CA SER A 160 -6.24 -9.75 20.43
C SER A 160 -7.04 -10.49 19.36
N PRO A 161 -6.47 -11.54 18.69
CA PRO A 161 -5.09 -12.01 18.83
C PRO A 161 -4.04 -11.00 18.36
N GLN A 162 -2.77 -11.29 18.58
CA GLN A 162 -1.65 -10.49 18.06
C GLN A 162 -1.31 -10.89 16.61
N PRO A 163 -0.64 -10.02 15.83
CA PRO A 163 -0.14 -10.38 14.50
C PRO A 163 0.81 -11.58 14.53
N LEU A 164 0.81 -12.35 13.44
CA LEU A 164 1.76 -13.46 13.20
C LEU A 164 3.00 -13.00 12.44
N GLY A 165 2.81 -12.24 11.35
CA GLY A 165 3.86 -11.78 10.46
C GLY A 165 3.49 -10.51 9.69
N LEU A 166 2.49 -9.80 10.19
CA LEU A 166 1.95 -8.58 9.62
C LEU A 166 3.01 -7.49 9.48
N LYS A 167 3.07 -6.86 8.31
CA LYS A 167 3.96 -5.74 8.05
C LYS A 167 3.17 -4.47 7.78
N LEU A 168 3.70 -3.35 8.26
CA LEU A 168 3.17 -2.02 8.01
C LEU A 168 3.92 -1.35 6.86
N TRP A 169 3.18 -0.93 5.84
CA TRP A 169 3.72 -0.18 4.72
C TRP A 169 3.17 1.25 4.71
N ILE A 170 3.99 2.18 4.28
CA ILE A 170 3.53 3.55 4.02
C ILE A 170 3.67 3.84 2.54
N GLY A 171 2.60 4.35 1.93
CA GLY A 171 2.57 4.66 0.50
C GLY A 171 2.46 6.14 0.21
N GLY A 172 3.09 6.55 -0.91
CA GLY A 172 2.96 7.89 -1.44
C GLY A 172 4.20 8.46 -2.09
N ARG A 173 4.03 9.61 -2.80
CA ARG A 173 5.09 10.32 -3.52
C ARG A 173 5.58 11.59 -2.81
N GLY A 174 5.06 11.86 -1.62
CA GLY A 174 5.41 13.06 -0.85
C GLY A 174 6.91 13.15 -0.54
N LYS A 175 7.46 14.37 -0.56
CA LYS A 175 8.92 14.51 -0.41
C LYS A 175 9.40 14.65 1.04
N ASP A 176 8.53 15.04 1.97
CA ASP A 176 8.94 15.33 3.35
C ASP A 176 8.19 14.49 4.38
N LYS A 177 6.85 14.64 4.48
CA LYS A 177 6.06 13.94 5.51
C LYS A 177 6.04 12.44 5.30
N THR A 178 5.82 11.96 4.08
CA THR A 178 5.74 10.53 3.78
C THR A 178 7.05 9.79 4.13
N PRO A 179 8.26 10.27 3.73
CA PRO A 179 9.52 9.67 4.16
C PRO A 179 9.72 9.63 5.68
N ARG A 180 9.34 10.70 6.40
CA ARG A 180 9.45 10.72 7.88
C ARG A 180 8.53 9.71 8.55
N LEU A 181 7.29 9.58 8.08
CA LEU A 181 6.37 8.56 8.59
C LEU A 181 6.88 7.16 8.27
N ALA A 182 7.43 6.93 7.07
CA ALA A 182 8.04 5.65 6.71
C ALA A 182 9.21 5.31 7.66
N ALA A 183 10.11 6.25 7.91
CA ALA A 183 11.22 6.06 8.84
C ALA A 183 10.74 5.76 10.27
N LYS A 184 9.66 6.41 10.73
CA LYS A 184 9.14 6.26 12.11
C LYS A 184 8.38 4.94 12.32
N PHE A 185 7.60 4.46 11.34
CA PHE A 185 6.61 3.42 11.56
C PHE A 185 6.72 2.20 10.65
N ALA A 186 7.27 2.33 9.42
CA ALA A 186 7.04 1.34 8.39
C ALA A 186 8.08 0.21 8.36
N ASP A 187 7.62 -1.00 8.02
CA ASP A 187 8.45 -2.10 7.56
C ASP A 187 8.72 -2.00 6.05
N GLY A 188 7.96 -1.18 5.33
CA GLY A 188 8.13 -0.98 3.90
C GLY A 188 7.59 0.37 3.41
N PHE A 189 8.17 0.86 2.33
CA PHE A 189 7.81 2.10 1.65
C PHE A 189 7.44 1.83 0.20
N ASN A 190 6.22 2.24 -0.22
CA ASN A 190 5.71 2.04 -1.57
C ASN A 190 5.47 3.38 -2.28
N MET A 191 5.86 3.45 -3.54
CA MET A 191 5.66 4.62 -4.38
C MET A 191 4.88 4.25 -5.65
N PRO A 192 3.68 4.82 -5.88
CA PRO A 192 2.92 4.54 -7.08
C PRO A 192 3.39 5.40 -8.26
N TYR A 193 3.63 4.78 -9.40
CA TYR A 193 3.81 5.40 -10.71
C TYR A 193 4.82 6.57 -10.72
N VAL A 194 6.05 6.28 -10.35
CA VAL A 194 7.17 7.22 -10.29
C VAL A 194 8.29 6.84 -11.24
N SER A 195 9.13 7.80 -11.66
CA SER A 195 10.37 7.50 -12.37
C SER A 195 11.43 6.92 -11.41
N PRO A 196 12.46 6.22 -11.95
CA PRO A 196 13.61 5.76 -11.15
C PRO A 196 14.29 6.89 -10.37
N GLU A 197 14.46 8.06 -10.98
CA GLU A 197 15.10 9.23 -10.36
C GLU A 197 14.29 9.73 -9.16
N LEU A 198 12.96 9.82 -9.32
CA LEU A 198 12.07 10.23 -8.22
C LEU A 198 12.05 9.18 -7.11
N ALA A 199 12.05 7.90 -7.47
CA ALA A 199 12.12 6.81 -6.49
C ALA A 199 13.42 6.90 -5.67
N GLY A 200 14.57 7.11 -6.33
CA GLY A 200 15.86 7.29 -5.68
C GLY A 200 15.90 8.49 -4.73
N ASP A 201 15.40 9.67 -5.16
CA ASP A 201 15.29 10.84 -4.28
C ASP A 201 14.43 10.54 -3.04
N ARG A 202 13.31 9.87 -3.20
CA ARG A 202 12.43 9.53 -2.07
C ARG A 202 13.07 8.53 -1.11
N LEU A 203 13.78 7.51 -1.61
CA LEU A 203 14.51 6.58 -0.76
C LEU A 203 15.62 7.25 0.04
N GLN A 204 16.38 8.15 -0.58
CA GLN A 204 17.39 8.94 0.14
C GLN A 204 16.80 9.81 1.26
N ARG A 205 15.56 10.31 1.07
CA ARG A 205 14.85 11.04 2.14
C ARG A 205 14.39 10.14 3.27
N VAL A 206 13.95 8.91 2.96
CA VAL A 206 13.63 7.90 4.00
C VAL A 206 14.91 7.57 4.76
N GLN A 207 16.04 7.34 4.09
CA GLN A 207 17.32 7.06 4.73
C GLN A 207 17.72 8.20 5.68
N ARG A 208 17.71 9.45 5.21
CA ARG A 208 18.03 10.61 6.09
C ARG A 208 17.12 10.70 7.30
N ALA A 209 15.80 10.45 7.10
CA ALA A 209 14.86 10.43 8.21
C ALA A 209 15.11 9.27 9.20
N CYS A 210 15.61 8.13 8.72
CA CYS A 210 16.07 7.04 9.58
C CYS A 210 17.32 7.45 10.39
N ASP A 211 18.29 8.07 9.73
CA ASP A 211 19.52 8.58 10.36
C ASP A 211 19.21 9.59 11.49
N GLU A 212 18.23 10.49 11.25
CA GLU A 212 17.77 11.49 12.24
C GLU A 212 17.21 10.86 13.53
N ILE A 213 16.64 9.64 13.45
CA ILE A 213 16.03 8.95 14.60
C ILE A 213 16.83 7.72 15.06
N GLY A 214 18.00 7.47 14.46
CA GLY A 214 18.86 6.34 14.81
C GLY A 214 18.30 4.96 14.41
N ARG A 215 17.48 4.89 13.35
CA ARG A 215 16.93 3.64 12.80
C ARG A 215 17.78 3.13 11.64
N ASP A 216 18.02 1.82 11.58
CA ASP A 216 18.67 1.22 10.43
C ASP A 216 17.72 1.22 9.20
N PHE A 217 18.11 1.96 8.16
CA PHE A 217 17.36 2.05 6.90
C PHE A 217 17.22 0.68 6.21
N SER A 218 18.15 -0.25 6.42
CA SER A 218 18.10 -1.59 5.82
C SER A 218 16.89 -2.41 6.23
N GLU A 219 16.28 -2.10 7.39
CA GLU A 219 15.05 -2.71 7.91
C GLU A 219 13.82 -2.38 7.07
N ILE A 220 13.88 -1.27 6.29
CA ILE A 220 12.75 -0.83 5.48
C ILE A 220 12.85 -1.46 4.09
N ASP A 221 11.81 -2.24 3.73
CA ASP A 221 11.64 -2.73 2.37
C ASP A 221 11.16 -1.60 1.44
N SER A 222 11.33 -1.74 0.13
CA SER A 222 10.90 -0.70 -0.81
C SER A 222 10.30 -1.28 -2.06
N SER A 223 9.23 -0.66 -2.56
CA SER A 223 8.61 -1.06 -3.82
C SER A 223 8.02 0.13 -4.59
N VAL A 224 7.86 -0.07 -5.90
CA VAL A 224 7.13 0.83 -6.78
C VAL A 224 5.99 0.07 -7.46
N ASN A 225 4.88 0.77 -7.71
CA ASN A 225 3.83 0.26 -8.59
C ASN A 225 4.05 0.87 -9.98
N LEU A 226 4.09 0.04 -11.01
CA LEU A 226 4.31 0.45 -12.40
C LEU A 226 3.14 -0.02 -13.26
N GLY A 227 2.68 0.84 -14.16
CA GLY A 227 1.72 0.45 -15.19
C GLY A 227 2.32 -0.59 -16.14
N PHE A 228 1.51 -1.49 -16.63
CA PHE A 228 1.94 -2.60 -17.49
C PHE A 228 1.37 -2.47 -18.89
N TYR A 229 2.18 -2.01 -19.84
CA TYR A 229 1.81 -1.75 -21.24
C TYR A 229 2.80 -2.42 -22.22
N MET A 230 3.34 -3.56 -21.82
CA MET A 230 4.30 -4.29 -22.66
C MET A 230 3.64 -4.89 -23.89
N ASN A 231 4.34 -4.81 -25.04
CA ASN A 231 3.86 -5.32 -26.33
C ASN A 231 2.43 -4.84 -26.67
N SER A 232 2.09 -3.63 -26.31
CA SER A 232 0.78 -3.03 -26.49
C SER A 232 0.89 -1.74 -27.30
N ASP A 233 -0.06 -1.52 -28.19
CA ASP A 233 -0.23 -0.24 -28.90
C ASP A 233 -0.94 0.82 -28.05
N ARG A 234 -1.46 0.42 -26.89
CA ARG A 234 -2.09 1.32 -25.93
C ARG A 234 -1.03 2.22 -25.29
N LYS A 235 -1.28 3.52 -25.33
CA LYS A 235 -0.43 4.47 -24.61
C LYS A 235 -0.72 4.39 -23.11
N PRO A 236 0.32 4.55 -22.25
CA PRO A 236 0.11 4.64 -20.81
C PRO A 236 -0.83 5.78 -20.44
N ASP A 237 -1.83 5.47 -19.61
CA ASP A 237 -2.72 6.48 -19.01
C ASP A 237 -2.02 7.24 -17.85
N ILE A 238 -0.85 6.74 -17.44
CA ILE A 238 0.07 7.33 -16.46
C ILE A 238 1.39 7.66 -17.15
N ALA A 239 2.26 8.43 -16.48
CA ALA A 239 3.56 8.81 -17.02
C ALA A 239 4.35 7.57 -17.51
N ALA A 240 4.92 7.63 -18.71
CA ALA A 240 5.66 6.51 -19.30
C ALA A 240 6.82 6.05 -18.42
N GLU A 241 7.48 6.97 -17.69
CA GLU A 241 8.55 6.73 -16.73
C GLU A 241 8.09 5.95 -15.47
N GLY A 242 6.77 5.90 -15.21
CA GLY A 242 6.14 5.09 -14.16
C GLY A 242 5.47 3.83 -14.72
N SER A 243 5.87 3.37 -15.91
CA SER A 243 5.27 2.22 -16.61
C SER A 243 6.31 1.34 -17.26
N LEU A 244 6.01 0.04 -17.35
CA LEU A 244 6.72 -0.91 -18.19
C LEU A 244 6.08 -0.88 -19.59
N THR A 245 6.83 -0.43 -20.58
CA THR A 245 6.38 -0.27 -21.99
C THR A 245 7.36 -0.98 -22.92
N GLY A 246 7.00 -1.08 -24.20
CA GLY A 246 7.86 -1.70 -25.21
C GLY A 246 7.95 -3.22 -25.10
N GLY A 247 9.08 -3.77 -25.49
CA GLY A 247 9.34 -5.20 -25.45
C GLY A 247 10.01 -5.66 -24.15
N THR A 248 10.43 -6.92 -24.13
CA THR A 248 11.04 -7.54 -22.94
C THR A 248 12.34 -6.85 -22.51
N GLN A 249 13.18 -6.42 -23.47
CA GLN A 249 14.47 -5.80 -23.13
C GLN A 249 14.27 -4.43 -22.49
N GLU A 250 13.37 -3.59 -23.01
CA GLU A 250 13.05 -2.28 -22.44
C GLU A 250 12.50 -2.40 -21.02
N ALA A 251 11.67 -3.42 -20.78
CA ALA A 251 11.16 -3.70 -19.42
C ALA A 251 12.28 -4.13 -18.46
N ILE A 252 13.19 -4.99 -18.91
CA ILE A 252 14.36 -5.42 -18.12
C ILE A 252 15.25 -4.21 -17.79
N ASP A 253 15.49 -3.33 -18.76
CA ASP A 253 16.32 -2.13 -18.58
C ASP A 253 15.65 -1.15 -17.58
N MET A 254 14.33 -0.96 -17.67
CA MET A 254 13.58 -0.14 -16.73
C MET A 254 13.63 -0.72 -15.29
N ILE A 255 13.42 -2.02 -15.14
CA ILE A 255 13.56 -2.73 -13.87
C ILE A 255 15.00 -2.57 -13.32
N GLY A 256 16.00 -2.63 -14.19
CA GLY A 256 17.40 -2.37 -13.85
C GLY A 256 17.63 -1.00 -13.25
N LYS A 257 17.07 0.06 -13.86
CA LYS A 257 17.17 1.43 -13.35
C LYS A 257 16.57 1.58 -11.94
N PHE A 258 15.42 0.96 -11.67
CA PHE A 258 14.84 0.96 -10.32
C PHE A 258 15.72 0.22 -9.30
N ARG A 259 16.30 -0.92 -9.67
CA ARG A 259 17.24 -1.65 -8.83
C ARG A 259 18.45 -0.78 -8.49
N ASP A 260 19.02 -0.09 -9.47
CA ASP A 260 20.24 0.70 -9.34
C ASP A 260 20.06 1.93 -8.42
N VAL A 261 18.82 2.42 -8.26
CA VAL A 261 18.48 3.45 -7.26
C VAL A 261 18.04 2.89 -5.91
N GLY A 262 18.10 1.56 -5.70
CA GLY A 262 17.85 0.92 -4.42
C GLY A 262 16.43 0.38 -4.18
N ILE A 263 15.58 0.36 -5.20
CA ILE A 263 14.25 -0.27 -5.10
C ILE A 263 14.41 -1.80 -5.01
N LYS A 264 13.74 -2.41 -4.01
CA LYS A 264 13.80 -3.85 -3.73
C LYS A 264 12.69 -4.64 -4.43
N GLY A 265 11.58 -3.99 -4.78
CA GLY A 265 10.42 -4.65 -5.39
C GLY A 265 9.68 -3.81 -6.43
N ILE A 266 9.09 -4.48 -7.41
CA ILE A 266 8.22 -3.88 -8.43
C ILE A 266 6.88 -4.62 -8.41
N ASN A 267 5.80 -3.86 -8.33
CA ASN A 267 4.44 -4.34 -8.50
C ASN A 267 3.91 -3.87 -9.86
N ILE A 268 3.49 -4.80 -10.68
CA ILE A 268 2.88 -4.52 -11.99
C ILE A 268 1.37 -4.28 -11.81
N ALA A 269 0.88 -3.14 -12.33
CA ALA A 269 -0.51 -2.71 -12.25
C ALA A 269 -1.18 -2.64 -13.62
#